data_d9ba2cb6797fbd23579d6ea16a86e6e2
#
_entry.id   d9ba2cb6797fbd23579d6ea16a86e6e2
#
_cell.length_a   1.000
_cell.length_b   1.000
_cell.length_c   1.000
_cell.angle_alpha   90.00
_cell.angle_beta   90.00
_cell.angle_gamma   90.00
#
_symmetry.space_group_name_H-M   'P 1'
#
loop_
_entity.id
_entity.type
_entity.pdbx_description
1 polymer ?
#
loop_
_entity_poly.entity_id
_entity_poly.type
_entity_poly.pdbx_seq_one_letter_code
_entity_poly.pdbx_strand_id
1 'polypeptide(L)'
;MRSSFQYCVQRVRQHDYEAYLCTLALPKEHRLTAMALRAFNVETAQALGATKEPHLALMRLRWWKDAVAAAAGDRDATPPPHPVAIALHSALHASMRDTGGVGARHRRWLNAIVDARIRDAELASPPPGIPFLEAYADQTHASLLYLILDACGVRNGDADHAAAHLGKAIGIANLLRGAHA
;
A
#
# COMPACT_ATOMS: atom_id res chain seq x y z
N MET A 1 -4.63 -19.67 -2.08
CA MET A 1 -5.13 -18.62 -1.16
C MET A 1 -4.37 -18.58 0.18
N ARG A 2 -4.32 -19.65 0.99
CA ARG A 2 -3.53 -19.66 2.25
C ARG A 2 -2.05 -19.30 2.04
N SER A 3 -1.40 -19.84 1.02
CA SER A 3 0.00 -19.55 0.68
C SER A 3 0.25 -18.06 0.35
N SER A 4 -0.69 -17.40 -0.34
CA SER A 4 -0.58 -15.98 -0.71
C SER A 4 -0.61 -15.07 0.53
N PHE A 5 -1.51 -15.32 1.48
CA PHE A 5 -1.53 -14.57 2.74
C PHE A 5 -0.32 -14.86 3.64
N GLN A 6 0.18 -16.10 3.66
CA GLN A 6 1.43 -16.42 4.38
C GLN A 6 2.61 -15.66 3.79
N TYR A 7 2.69 -15.56 2.46
CA TYR A 7 3.69 -14.73 1.80
C TYR A 7 3.58 -13.26 2.24
N CYS A 8 2.37 -12.68 2.24
CA CYS A 8 2.15 -11.30 2.71
C CYS A 8 2.65 -11.09 4.14
N VAL A 9 2.31 -12.00 5.06
CA VAL A 9 2.76 -11.94 6.46
C VAL A 9 4.29 -11.96 6.56
N GLN A 10 4.95 -12.86 5.83
CA GLN A 10 6.41 -12.93 5.82
C GLN A 10 7.06 -11.67 5.26
N ARG A 11 6.52 -11.12 4.14
CA ARG A 11 7.03 -9.89 3.54
C ARG A 11 6.93 -8.71 4.48
N VAL A 12 5.77 -8.50 5.12
CA VAL A 12 5.60 -7.40 6.08
C VAL A 12 6.50 -7.59 7.29
N ARG A 13 6.56 -8.80 7.87
CA ARG A 13 7.44 -9.10 9.01
C ARG A 13 8.91 -8.83 8.72
N GLN A 14 9.37 -9.12 7.50
CA GLN A 14 10.77 -8.99 7.09
C GLN A 14 11.16 -7.53 6.79
N HIS A 15 10.25 -6.74 6.20
CA HIS A 15 10.57 -5.43 5.63
C HIS A 15 9.88 -4.24 6.31
N ASP A 16 8.89 -4.50 7.17
CA ASP A 16 8.17 -3.48 7.94
C ASP A 16 7.69 -4.10 9.25
N TYR A 17 8.65 -4.39 10.14
CA TYR A 17 8.38 -5.13 11.38
C TYR A 17 7.46 -4.38 12.34
N GLU A 18 7.59 -3.05 12.42
CA GLU A 18 6.72 -2.22 13.24
C GLU A 18 5.26 -2.31 12.75
N ALA A 19 5.06 -2.22 11.44
CA ALA A 19 3.73 -2.37 10.86
C ALA A 19 3.17 -3.80 11.04
N TYR A 20 4.03 -4.82 11.00
CA TYR A 20 3.63 -6.18 11.34
C TYR A 20 3.08 -6.26 12.76
N LEU A 21 3.79 -5.72 13.75
CA LEU A 21 3.34 -5.71 15.15
C LEU A 21 2.03 -4.92 15.33
N CYS A 22 1.93 -3.73 14.72
CA CYS A 22 0.70 -2.93 14.74
C CYS A 22 -0.49 -3.71 14.15
N THR A 23 -0.27 -4.49 13.08
CA THR A 23 -1.33 -5.29 12.47
C THR A 23 -1.81 -6.42 13.40
N LEU A 24 -0.93 -6.99 14.22
CA LEU A 24 -1.31 -8.01 15.20
C LEU A 24 -2.22 -7.44 16.32
N ALA A 25 -2.19 -6.14 16.56
CA ALA A 25 -3.08 -5.47 17.51
C ALA A 25 -4.50 -5.26 16.98
N LEU A 26 -4.72 -5.36 15.66
CA LEU A 26 -6.05 -5.26 15.06
C LEU A 26 -6.93 -6.46 15.43
N PRO A 27 -8.27 -6.33 15.39
CA PRO A 27 -9.20 -7.45 15.46
C PRO A 27 -8.86 -8.53 14.42
N LYS A 28 -9.07 -9.80 14.77
CA LYS A 28 -8.61 -10.95 13.95
C LYS A 28 -9.15 -10.92 12.52
N GLU A 29 -10.40 -10.50 12.35
CA GLU A 29 -11.13 -10.41 11.08
C GLU A 29 -10.48 -9.43 10.08
N HIS A 30 -9.80 -8.39 10.57
CA HIS A 30 -9.19 -7.36 9.73
C HIS A 30 -7.71 -7.60 9.42
N ARG A 31 -7.04 -8.49 10.18
CA ARG A 31 -5.58 -8.69 10.09
C ARG A 31 -5.10 -9.13 8.71
N LEU A 32 -5.82 -10.06 8.06
CA LEU A 32 -5.42 -10.56 6.75
C LEU A 32 -5.52 -9.47 5.68
N THR A 33 -6.57 -8.66 5.71
CA THR A 33 -6.74 -7.52 4.80
C THR A 33 -5.64 -6.49 5.03
N ALA A 34 -5.37 -6.11 6.28
CA ALA A 34 -4.29 -5.19 6.61
C ALA A 34 -2.92 -5.73 6.20
N MET A 35 -2.64 -7.04 6.37
CA MET A 35 -1.39 -7.66 5.91
C MET A 35 -1.25 -7.63 4.40
N ALA A 36 -2.32 -7.86 3.62
CA ALA A 36 -2.28 -7.78 2.16
C ALA A 36 -1.99 -6.35 1.69
N LEU A 37 -2.64 -5.35 2.29
CA LEU A 37 -2.43 -3.93 2.01
C LEU A 37 -0.99 -3.49 2.35
N ARG A 38 -0.46 -3.90 3.50
CA ARG A 38 0.92 -3.61 3.90
C ARG A 38 1.94 -4.32 3.03
N ALA A 39 1.69 -5.57 2.63
CA ALA A 39 2.55 -6.29 1.69
C ALA A 39 2.59 -5.60 0.32
N PHE A 40 1.46 -5.11 -0.18
CA PHE A 40 1.42 -4.28 -1.39
C PHE A 40 2.27 -3.01 -1.23
N ASN A 41 2.19 -2.33 -0.09
CA ASN A 41 3.03 -1.17 0.20
C ASN A 41 4.52 -1.53 0.18
N VAL A 42 4.92 -2.65 0.79
CA VAL A 42 6.31 -3.14 0.79
C VAL A 42 6.79 -3.46 -0.64
N GLU A 43 6.01 -4.23 -1.42
CA GLU A 43 6.39 -4.61 -2.80
C GLU A 43 6.57 -3.39 -3.70
N THR A 44 5.68 -2.42 -3.61
CA THR A 44 5.77 -1.21 -4.41
C THR A 44 6.90 -0.28 -3.92
N ALA A 45 7.22 -0.24 -2.62
CA ALA A 45 8.36 0.51 -2.08
C ALA A 45 9.70 -0.05 -2.57
N GLN A 46 9.80 -1.38 -2.63
CA GLN A 46 11.02 -2.05 -3.04
C GLN A 46 11.25 -2.07 -4.55
N ALA A 47 10.28 -1.61 -5.35
CA ALA A 47 10.41 -1.64 -6.81
C ALA A 47 11.65 -0.88 -7.30
N LEU A 48 11.99 0.25 -6.67
CA LEU A 48 13.15 1.07 -6.98
C LEU A 48 14.47 0.41 -6.55
N GLY A 49 14.53 -0.13 -5.35
CA GLY A 49 15.75 -0.76 -4.81
C GLY A 49 16.05 -2.15 -5.39
N ALA A 50 15.08 -2.78 -6.07
CA ALA A 50 15.24 -4.14 -6.60
C ALA A 50 16.05 -4.21 -7.92
N THR A 51 16.39 -3.08 -8.54
CA THR A 51 17.12 -3.02 -9.80
C THR A 51 17.94 -1.74 -9.87
N LYS A 52 19.09 -1.82 -10.53
CA LYS A 52 19.92 -0.64 -10.85
C LYS A 52 19.41 0.12 -12.09
N GLU A 53 18.47 -0.48 -12.83
CA GLU A 53 17.94 0.06 -14.09
C GLU A 53 16.59 0.77 -13.80
N PRO A 54 16.53 2.12 -13.87
CA PRO A 54 15.32 2.88 -13.53
C PRO A 54 14.10 2.47 -14.37
N HIS A 55 14.29 2.14 -15.65
CA HIS A 55 13.20 1.74 -16.53
C HIS A 55 12.55 0.42 -16.10
N LEU A 56 13.30 -0.52 -15.52
CA LEU A 56 12.75 -1.79 -15.00
C LEU A 56 11.93 -1.55 -13.73
N ALA A 57 12.35 -0.60 -12.89
CA ALA A 57 11.57 -0.18 -11.73
C ALA A 57 10.23 0.43 -12.16
N LEU A 58 10.25 1.33 -13.16
CA LEU A 58 9.03 1.92 -13.71
C LEU A 58 8.11 0.87 -14.35
N MET A 59 8.65 -0.10 -15.09
CA MET A 59 7.87 -1.21 -15.64
C MET A 59 7.17 -2.01 -14.53
N ARG A 60 7.89 -2.31 -13.43
CA ARG A 60 7.33 -3.01 -12.26
C ARG A 60 6.23 -2.19 -11.58
N LEU A 61 6.40 -0.89 -11.43
CA LEU A 61 5.36 -0.02 -10.86
C LEU A 61 4.13 0.09 -11.76
N ARG A 62 4.31 0.17 -13.09
CA ARG A 62 3.20 0.14 -14.05
C ARG A 62 2.44 -1.19 -13.99
N TRP A 63 3.16 -2.31 -13.89
CA TRP A 63 2.54 -3.62 -13.66
C TRP A 63 1.69 -3.64 -12.37
N TRP A 64 2.14 -2.96 -11.30
CA TRP A 64 1.32 -2.82 -10.09
C TRP A 64 0.06 -1.99 -10.32
N LYS A 65 0.03 -1.03 -11.24
CA LYS A 65 -1.22 -0.34 -11.63
C LYS A 65 -2.23 -1.31 -12.24
N ASP A 66 -1.78 -2.22 -13.11
CA ASP A 66 -2.63 -3.25 -13.70
C ASP A 66 -3.14 -4.22 -12.63
N ALA A 67 -2.28 -4.61 -11.69
CA ALA A 67 -2.66 -5.43 -10.54
C ALA A 67 -3.70 -4.74 -9.64
N VAL A 68 -3.57 -3.43 -9.41
CA VAL A 68 -4.57 -2.62 -8.68
C VAL A 68 -5.89 -2.55 -9.45
N ALA A 69 -5.84 -2.38 -10.78
CA ALA A 69 -7.05 -2.36 -11.60
C ALA A 69 -7.81 -3.69 -11.50
N ALA A 70 -7.11 -4.82 -11.52
CA ALA A 70 -7.72 -6.14 -11.31
C ALA A 70 -8.23 -6.32 -9.87
N ALA A 71 -7.44 -5.90 -8.85
CA ALA A 71 -7.79 -6.10 -7.44
C ALA A 71 -8.98 -5.24 -6.97
N ALA A 72 -9.08 -4.00 -7.46
CA ALA A 72 -10.14 -3.05 -7.11
C ALA A 72 -11.20 -2.90 -8.21
N GLY A 73 -11.16 -3.75 -9.22
CA GLY A 73 -12.07 -3.79 -10.35
C GLY A 73 -13.28 -4.69 -10.13
N ASP A 74 -13.69 -5.35 -11.21
CA ASP A 74 -14.75 -6.34 -11.16
C ASP A 74 -14.30 -7.57 -10.35
N ARG A 75 -15.24 -8.19 -9.63
CA ARG A 75 -15.00 -9.37 -8.80
C ARG A 75 -14.52 -10.58 -9.62
N ASP A 76 -14.92 -10.64 -10.87
CA ASP A 76 -14.55 -11.72 -11.77
C ASP A 76 -13.22 -11.47 -12.51
N ALA A 77 -12.58 -10.31 -12.27
CA ALA A 77 -11.26 -10.03 -12.81
C ALA A 77 -10.21 -10.96 -12.19
N THR A 78 -9.44 -11.61 -13.05
CA THR A 78 -8.36 -12.49 -12.59
C THR A 78 -7.15 -11.66 -12.20
N PRO A 79 -6.72 -11.68 -10.92
CA PRO A 79 -5.51 -10.98 -10.51
C PRO A 79 -4.27 -11.61 -11.18
N PRO A 80 -3.21 -10.81 -11.45
CA PRO A 80 -1.97 -11.35 -11.96
C PRO A 80 -1.39 -12.44 -11.03
N PRO A 81 -0.59 -13.40 -11.55
CA PRO A 81 -0.06 -14.55 -10.79
C PRO A 81 1.06 -14.15 -9.83
N HIS A 82 0.77 -13.23 -8.90
CA HIS A 82 1.66 -12.78 -7.85
C HIS A 82 0.98 -12.94 -6.48
N PRO A 83 1.64 -13.50 -5.45
CA PRO A 83 1.00 -13.78 -4.16
C PRO A 83 0.32 -12.56 -3.53
N VAL A 84 0.96 -11.39 -3.57
CA VAL A 84 0.40 -10.16 -3.00
C VAL A 84 -0.79 -9.67 -3.83
N ALA A 85 -0.76 -9.74 -5.16
CA ALA A 85 -1.89 -9.34 -6.02
C ALA A 85 -3.12 -10.23 -5.76
N ILE A 86 -2.91 -11.55 -5.64
CA ILE A 86 -3.96 -12.52 -5.32
C ILE A 86 -4.54 -12.26 -3.92
N ALA A 87 -3.69 -12.03 -2.92
CA ALA A 87 -4.12 -11.74 -1.56
C ALA A 87 -4.88 -10.40 -1.48
N LEU A 88 -4.40 -9.36 -2.17
CA LEU A 88 -5.03 -8.05 -2.23
C LEU A 88 -6.42 -8.13 -2.87
N HIS A 89 -6.55 -8.78 -4.03
CA HIS A 89 -7.83 -9.03 -4.69
C HIS A 89 -8.81 -9.73 -3.73
N SER A 90 -8.39 -10.84 -3.12
CA SER A 90 -9.24 -11.61 -2.20
C SER A 90 -9.66 -10.81 -0.98
N ALA A 91 -8.75 -10.02 -0.40
CA ALA A 91 -8.98 -9.20 0.78
C ALA A 91 -9.96 -8.05 0.51
N LEU A 92 -9.77 -7.32 -0.58
CA LEU A 92 -10.63 -6.21 -0.96
C LEU A 92 -12.06 -6.70 -1.26
N HIS A 93 -12.21 -7.80 -2.01
CA HIS A 93 -13.53 -8.35 -2.33
C HIS A 93 -14.23 -8.98 -1.12
N ALA A 94 -13.50 -9.47 -0.12
CA ALA A 94 -14.08 -9.87 1.16
C ALA A 94 -14.61 -8.66 1.93
N SER A 95 -13.82 -7.59 2.05
CA SER A 95 -14.20 -6.34 2.73
C SER A 95 -15.39 -5.64 2.06
N MET A 96 -15.47 -5.68 0.71
CA MET A 96 -16.58 -5.08 -0.05
C MET A 96 -17.93 -5.75 0.21
N ARG A 97 -17.96 -7.04 0.55
CA ARG A 97 -19.20 -7.76 0.89
C ARG A 97 -19.86 -7.21 2.13
N ASP A 98 -19.04 -6.79 3.10
CA ASP A 98 -19.51 -6.34 4.40
C ASP A 98 -19.85 -4.83 4.41
N THR A 99 -19.35 -4.05 3.44
CA THR A 99 -19.41 -2.58 3.45
C THR A 99 -20.21 -1.95 2.31
N GLY A 100 -20.83 -2.74 1.43
CA GLY A 100 -21.77 -2.23 0.41
C GLY A 100 -21.15 -1.48 -0.77
N GLY A 101 -19.93 -1.83 -1.18
CA GLY A 101 -19.36 -1.37 -2.43
C GLY A 101 -18.38 -0.19 -2.32
N VAL A 102 -17.09 -0.47 -2.35
CA VAL A 102 -16.03 0.53 -2.10
C VAL A 102 -14.94 0.57 -3.20
N GLY A 103 -15.16 -0.13 -4.32
CA GLY A 103 -14.15 -0.28 -5.37
C GLY A 103 -13.46 1.01 -5.83
N ALA A 104 -14.21 2.09 -6.05
CA ALA A 104 -13.66 3.36 -6.53
C ALA A 104 -12.73 4.04 -5.51
N ARG A 105 -13.08 4.00 -4.21
CA ARG A 105 -12.29 4.61 -3.13
C ARG A 105 -10.99 3.85 -2.91
N HIS A 106 -11.04 2.51 -2.82
CA HIS A 106 -9.85 1.68 -2.71
C HIS A 106 -8.92 1.85 -3.91
N ARG A 107 -9.48 1.86 -5.14
CA ARG A 107 -8.71 2.09 -6.35
C ARG A 107 -7.99 3.43 -6.32
N ARG A 108 -8.64 4.51 -5.86
CA ARG A 108 -8.04 5.83 -5.74
C ARG A 108 -6.80 5.80 -4.82
N TRP A 109 -6.92 5.23 -3.63
CA TRP A 109 -5.81 5.22 -2.67
C TRP A 109 -4.69 4.27 -3.06
N LEU A 110 -5.01 3.09 -3.61
CA LEU A 110 -3.99 2.17 -4.14
C LEU A 110 -3.22 2.79 -5.31
N ASN A 111 -3.91 3.47 -6.23
CA ASN A 111 -3.26 4.19 -7.32
C ASN A 111 -2.42 5.36 -6.81
N ALA A 112 -2.88 6.10 -5.80
CA ALA A 112 -2.10 7.19 -5.21
C ALA A 112 -0.74 6.71 -4.70
N ILE A 113 -0.70 5.52 -4.06
CA ILE A 113 0.54 4.89 -3.60
C ILE A 113 1.48 4.59 -4.78
N VAL A 114 0.98 3.98 -5.86
CA VAL A 114 1.81 3.62 -7.01
C VAL A 114 2.26 4.87 -7.77
N ASP A 115 1.35 5.84 -7.99
CA ASP A 115 1.66 7.07 -8.73
C ASP A 115 2.68 7.95 -8.00
N ALA A 116 2.64 8.01 -6.66
CA ALA A 116 3.66 8.70 -5.88
C ALA A 116 5.06 8.09 -6.12
N ARG A 117 5.14 6.75 -6.17
CA ARG A 117 6.40 6.03 -6.41
C ARG A 117 6.89 6.11 -7.85
N ILE A 118 5.99 6.18 -8.82
CA ILE A 118 6.35 6.44 -10.21
C ILE A 118 6.97 7.84 -10.32
N ARG A 119 6.34 8.86 -9.73
CA ARG A 119 6.91 10.21 -9.74
C ARG A 119 8.27 10.28 -9.05
N ASP A 120 8.45 9.59 -7.93
CA ASP A 120 9.74 9.49 -7.24
C ASP A 120 10.79 8.82 -8.12
N ALA A 121 10.43 7.73 -8.82
CA ALA A 121 11.30 7.01 -9.75
C ALA A 121 11.69 7.84 -10.99
N GLU A 122 10.87 8.79 -11.39
CA GLU A 122 11.10 9.68 -12.54
C GLU A 122 11.92 10.92 -12.16
N LEU A 123 12.19 11.15 -10.87
CA LEU A 123 13.05 12.27 -10.44
C LEU A 123 14.50 12.04 -10.87
N ALA A 124 15.02 12.99 -11.64
CA ALA A 124 16.43 13.00 -12.06
C ALA A 124 17.38 13.56 -11.01
N SER A 125 16.86 14.08 -9.89
CA SER A 125 17.60 14.77 -8.83
C SER A 125 16.92 14.53 -7.47
N PRO A 126 17.62 14.85 -6.36
CA PRO A 126 17.01 14.78 -5.03
C PRO A 126 15.67 15.52 -4.96
N PRO A 127 14.76 15.10 -4.07
CA PRO A 127 13.45 15.72 -3.91
C PRO A 127 13.54 17.24 -3.76
N PRO A 128 12.66 18.01 -4.43
CA PRO A 128 12.78 19.46 -4.53
C PRO A 128 12.41 20.22 -3.23
N GLY A 129 12.24 19.53 -2.10
CA GLY A 129 12.02 20.14 -0.79
C GLY A 129 10.92 19.47 0.04
N ILE A 130 10.65 20.03 1.21
CA ILE A 130 9.70 19.51 2.20
C ILE A 130 8.30 19.30 1.63
N PRO A 131 7.70 20.20 0.84
CA PRO A 131 6.36 20.00 0.30
C PRO A 131 6.24 18.73 -0.56
N PHE A 132 7.30 18.38 -1.30
CA PHE A 132 7.33 17.14 -2.08
C PHE A 132 7.35 15.91 -1.17
N LEU A 133 8.17 15.93 -0.12
CA LEU A 133 8.27 14.84 0.85
C LEU A 133 6.95 14.64 1.62
N GLU A 134 6.28 15.72 2.00
CA GLU A 134 4.97 15.68 2.63
C GLU A 134 3.91 15.09 1.69
N ALA A 135 3.89 15.53 0.43
CA ALA A 135 2.96 15.00 -0.57
C ALA A 135 3.21 13.52 -0.85
N TYR A 136 4.47 13.10 -0.93
CA TYR A 136 4.84 11.69 -1.09
C TYR A 136 4.38 10.85 0.12
N ALA A 137 4.63 11.33 1.34
CA ALA A 137 4.23 10.65 2.57
C ALA A 137 2.69 10.53 2.69
N ASP A 138 1.97 11.60 2.35
CA ASP A 138 0.50 11.60 2.31
C ASP A 138 -0.04 10.59 1.31
N GLN A 139 0.46 10.60 0.09
CA GLN A 139 0.01 9.70 -0.98
C GLN A 139 0.39 8.24 -0.76
N THR A 140 1.45 7.95 -0.02
CA THR A 140 1.87 6.59 0.27
C THR A 140 1.33 6.10 1.61
N HIS A 141 1.74 6.69 2.73
CA HIS A 141 1.44 6.18 4.07
C HIS A 141 0.06 6.58 4.57
N ALA A 142 -0.40 7.82 4.34
CA ALA A 142 -1.76 8.19 4.73
C ALA A 142 -2.79 7.44 3.88
N SER A 143 -2.58 7.29 2.57
CA SER A 143 -3.45 6.46 1.70
C SER A 143 -3.54 5.02 2.18
N LEU A 144 -2.42 4.43 2.66
CA LEU A 144 -2.41 3.09 3.25
C LEU A 144 -3.23 3.03 4.54
N LEU A 145 -3.12 4.03 5.41
CA LEU A 145 -3.90 4.09 6.65
C LEU A 145 -5.40 4.25 6.37
N TYR A 146 -5.80 5.07 5.39
CA TYR A 146 -7.19 5.17 4.95
C TYR A 146 -7.75 3.83 4.48
N LEU A 147 -6.96 3.06 3.71
CA LEU A 147 -7.34 1.72 3.27
C LEU A 147 -7.55 0.77 4.46
N ILE A 148 -6.69 0.84 5.47
CA ILE A 148 -6.80 0.01 6.68
C ILE A 148 -8.01 0.43 7.53
N LEU A 149 -8.26 1.73 7.73
CA LEU A 149 -9.43 2.23 8.43
C LEU A 149 -10.72 1.77 7.74
N ASP A 150 -10.80 1.91 6.41
CA ASP A 150 -11.97 1.48 5.66
C ASP A 150 -12.17 -0.05 5.74
N ALA A 151 -11.07 -0.84 5.70
CA ALA A 151 -11.11 -2.28 5.89
C ALA A 151 -11.56 -2.69 7.31
N CYS A 152 -11.33 -1.84 8.32
CA CYS A 152 -11.84 -2.01 9.68
C CYS A 152 -13.26 -1.48 9.88
N GLY A 153 -13.91 -0.96 8.82
CA GLY A 153 -15.24 -0.36 8.89
C GLY A 153 -15.28 1.02 9.56
N VAL A 154 -14.11 1.63 9.80
CA VAL A 154 -14.02 2.96 10.42
C VAL A 154 -14.20 4.02 9.35
N ARG A 155 -15.29 4.78 9.44
CA ARG A 155 -15.65 5.88 8.51
C ARG A 155 -15.97 7.12 9.31
N ASN A 156 -14.94 7.82 9.75
CA ASN A 156 -15.05 8.98 10.63
C ASN A 156 -14.00 10.02 10.21
N GLY A 157 -14.44 11.27 10.04
CA GLY A 157 -13.56 12.37 9.62
C GLY A 157 -12.40 12.63 10.58
N ASP A 158 -12.60 12.44 11.89
CA ASP A 158 -11.53 12.60 12.87
C ASP A 158 -10.48 11.49 12.74
N ALA A 159 -10.92 10.26 12.48
CA ALA A 159 -10.01 9.14 12.21
C ALA A 159 -9.22 9.35 10.91
N ASP A 160 -9.87 9.84 9.85
CA ASP A 160 -9.20 10.20 8.59
C ASP A 160 -8.18 11.34 8.81
N HIS A 161 -8.53 12.35 9.60
CA HIS A 161 -7.63 13.44 9.94
C HIS A 161 -6.40 12.96 10.73
N ALA A 162 -6.62 12.13 11.74
CA ALA A 162 -5.53 11.50 12.50
C ALA A 162 -4.64 10.62 11.61
N ALA A 163 -5.24 9.84 10.69
CA ALA A 163 -4.51 9.00 9.74
C ALA A 163 -3.67 9.84 8.76
N ALA A 164 -4.15 11.03 8.34
CA ALA A 164 -3.38 11.95 7.52
C ALA A 164 -2.08 12.39 8.21
N HIS A 165 -2.19 12.87 9.45
CA HIS A 165 -1.03 13.31 10.21
C HIS A 165 -0.08 12.17 10.53
N LEU A 166 -0.59 11.04 10.99
CA LEU A 166 0.20 9.87 11.31
C LEU A 166 0.90 9.31 10.05
N GLY A 167 0.20 9.25 8.93
CA GLY A 167 0.77 8.79 7.67
C GLY A 167 1.92 9.67 7.19
N LYS A 168 1.78 10.99 7.26
CA LYS A 168 2.87 11.94 6.96
C LYS A 168 4.06 11.73 7.88
N ALA A 169 3.84 11.61 9.20
CA ALA A 169 4.90 11.38 10.16
C ALA A 169 5.66 10.08 9.89
N ILE A 170 4.96 8.96 9.66
CA ILE A 170 5.56 7.66 9.32
C ILE A 170 6.34 7.76 8.01
N GLY A 171 5.74 8.36 6.98
CA GLY A 171 6.37 8.47 5.66
C GLY A 171 7.67 9.26 5.71
N ILE A 172 7.68 10.42 6.37
CA ILE A 172 8.87 11.25 6.54
C ILE A 172 9.92 10.51 7.38
N ALA A 173 9.53 9.86 8.47
CA ALA A 173 10.47 9.08 9.30
C ALA A 173 11.13 7.94 8.50
N ASN A 174 10.39 7.26 7.62
CA ASN A 174 10.92 6.21 6.77
C ASN A 174 11.89 6.75 5.71
N LEU A 175 11.59 7.91 5.11
CA LEU A 175 12.49 8.57 4.17
C LEU A 175 13.82 8.97 4.85
N LEU A 176 13.75 9.51 6.06
CA LEU A 176 14.95 9.87 6.83
C LEU A 176 15.80 8.65 7.20
N ARG A 177 15.17 7.53 7.59
CA ARG A 177 15.90 6.28 7.85
C ARG A 177 16.59 5.75 6.58
N GLY A 178 15.92 5.81 5.42
CA GLY A 178 16.48 5.37 4.15
C GLY A 178 17.61 6.27 3.62
N ALA A 179 17.66 7.53 4.02
CA ALA A 179 18.71 8.45 3.60
C ALA A 179 20.07 8.17 4.29
N HIS A 180 20.10 7.38 5.36
CA HIS A 180 21.30 7.02 6.12
C HIS A 180 21.78 5.58 5.88
N ALA A 181 21.10 4.83 4.99
CA ALA A 181 21.45 3.46 4.65
C ALA A 181 22.14 3.38 3.28
#